data_8eb73e7c60fc12da61fba88c0c7adb9a
#
_entry.id   8eb73e7c60fc12da61fba88c0c7adb9a
#
_cell.length_a   1.000
_cell.length_b   1.000
_cell.length_c   1.000
_cell.angle_alpha   90.00
_cell.angle_beta   90.00
_cell.angle_gamma   90.00
#
_symmetry.space_group_name_H-M   'P 1'
#
loop_
_entity.id
_entity.type
_entity.pdbx_description
1 polymer ?
#
loop_
_entity_poly.entity_id
_entity_poly.type
_entity_poly.pdbx_seq_one_letter_code
_entity_poly.pdbx_strand_id
1 'polypeptide(L)'
;MTTLISLYFVIINQISIGEMMAITQLVNNIANPLGRLSNELPLLKSIKPVEQKIEKYIKIDDVIQNKKCIKSIEKITFNHLYFSYDENKEIIHDLSYTFLKNKKYAIVGNSGSGKSTILKLILNYYDNYQGGLYINDIDINMIDMTSIYSNISVVHQNAPILNDSLKNNITYYNNYPDSQVYRVMKDAGLENFIKSLPNGLDTVINENGNNISGGEKQRISIARMLLKNVDLLIYDEPTSNLDNITAKEVETHLLDENKTCIMVTHRLDKELLNKFDEILVLENGIIKEYGNLKNLLEKKGTFYTLYRGGE
;
A
#
# COMPACT_ATOMS: atom_id res chain seq x y z
N MET A 1 -43.88 -36.46 -15.87
CA MET A 1 -44.78 -36.44 -17.05
C MET A 1 -44.67 -37.77 -17.84
N THR A 2 -43.51 -38.23 -18.19
CA THR A 2 -43.26 -39.51 -18.93
C THR A 2 -43.83 -40.73 -18.22
N THR A 3 -43.73 -40.85 -16.89
CA THR A 3 -44.27 -41.93 -16.08
C THR A 3 -45.81 -41.97 -16.09
N LEU A 4 -46.49 -40.85 -16.13
CA LEU A 4 -47.95 -40.78 -16.23
C LEU A 4 -48.45 -41.17 -17.61
N ILE A 5 -47.75 -40.78 -18.66
CA ILE A 5 -48.08 -41.16 -20.03
C ILE A 5 -47.88 -42.67 -20.26
N SER A 6 -46.73 -43.19 -19.79
CA SER A 6 -46.45 -44.61 -19.95
C SER A 6 -47.39 -45.48 -19.10
N LEU A 7 -47.81 -45.03 -17.92
CA LEU A 7 -48.83 -45.71 -17.09
C LEU A 7 -50.20 -45.76 -17.81
N TYR A 8 -50.59 -44.69 -18.51
CA TYR A 8 -51.80 -44.68 -19.31
C TYR A 8 -51.75 -45.76 -20.39
N PHE A 9 -50.63 -45.91 -21.11
CA PHE A 9 -50.46 -46.95 -22.13
C PHE A 9 -50.49 -48.38 -21.59
N VAL A 10 -50.01 -48.58 -20.32
CA VAL A 10 -50.17 -49.86 -19.61
C VAL A 10 -51.64 -50.17 -19.30
N ILE A 11 -52.41 -49.19 -18.84
CA ILE A 11 -53.85 -49.39 -18.49
C ILE A 11 -54.66 -49.78 -19.73
N ILE A 12 -54.36 -49.25 -20.91
CA ILE A 12 -55.04 -49.60 -22.15
C ILE A 12 -54.44 -50.84 -22.86
N ASN A 13 -53.54 -51.60 -22.17
CA ASN A 13 -52.89 -52.82 -22.61
C ASN A 13 -52.08 -52.67 -23.92
N GLN A 14 -51.52 -51.50 -24.21
CA GLN A 14 -50.67 -51.25 -25.35
C GLN A 14 -49.18 -51.50 -25.07
N ILE A 15 -48.75 -51.41 -23.82
CA ILE A 15 -47.39 -51.76 -23.41
C ILE A 15 -47.41 -52.53 -22.08
N SER A 16 -46.41 -53.37 -21.87
CA SER A 16 -46.23 -54.10 -20.60
C SER A 16 -45.62 -53.19 -19.50
N ILE A 17 -45.74 -53.62 -18.24
CA ILE A 17 -45.09 -52.94 -17.12
C ILE A 17 -43.56 -52.87 -17.30
N GLY A 18 -42.96 -53.94 -17.88
CA GLY A 18 -41.52 -53.97 -18.16
C GLY A 18 -41.07 -52.92 -19.21
N GLU A 19 -41.89 -52.77 -20.27
CA GLU A 19 -41.63 -51.71 -21.27
C GLU A 19 -41.81 -50.30 -20.71
N MET A 20 -42.81 -50.09 -19.84
CA MET A 20 -43.00 -48.83 -19.10
C MET A 20 -41.73 -48.50 -18.26
N MET A 21 -41.19 -49.48 -17.54
CA MET A 21 -39.95 -49.27 -16.73
C MET A 21 -38.77 -48.98 -17.63
N ALA A 22 -38.58 -49.69 -18.73
CA ALA A 22 -37.52 -49.44 -19.70
C ALA A 22 -37.59 -48.05 -20.31
N ILE A 23 -38.78 -47.61 -20.78
CA ILE A 23 -39.02 -46.27 -21.30
C ILE A 23 -38.66 -45.19 -20.27
N THR A 24 -39.13 -45.37 -19.03
CA THR A 24 -38.85 -44.41 -17.95
C THR A 24 -37.36 -44.32 -17.65
N GLN A 25 -36.64 -45.45 -17.66
CA GLN A 25 -35.23 -45.49 -17.42
C GLN A 25 -34.41 -44.85 -18.57
N LEU A 26 -34.79 -45.11 -19.83
CA LEU A 26 -34.18 -44.48 -21.00
C LEU A 26 -34.38 -42.95 -21.01
N VAL A 27 -35.58 -42.50 -20.69
CA VAL A 27 -35.83 -41.04 -20.60
C VAL A 27 -35.04 -40.40 -19.52
N ASN A 28 -34.90 -41.01 -18.33
CA ASN A 28 -34.10 -40.50 -17.23
C ASN A 28 -32.60 -40.44 -17.57
N ASN A 29 -32.11 -41.46 -18.32
CA ASN A 29 -30.71 -41.50 -18.79
C ASN A 29 -30.38 -40.39 -19.77
N ILE A 30 -31.36 -39.82 -20.45
CA ILE A 30 -31.19 -38.68 -21.38
C ILE A 30 -31.45 -37.34 -20.62
N ALA A 31 -32.55 -37.26 -19.86
CA ALA A 31 -32.99 -36.05 -19.23
C ALA A 31 -32.04 -35.58 -18.12
N ASN A 32 -31.50 -36.52 -17.31
CA ASN A 32 -30.59 -36.17 -16.21
C ASN A 32 -29.27 -35.53 -16.66
N PRO A 33 -28.54 -36.06 -17.65
CA PRO A 33 -27.33 -35.39 -18.18
C PRO A 33 -27.64 -34.02 -18.80
N LEU A 34 -28.78 -33.87 -19.51
CA LEU A 34 -29.17 -32.56 -20.07
C LEU A 34 -29.45 -31.53 -18.97
N GLY A 35 -30.11 -31.95 -17.88
CA GLY A 35 -30.32 -31.11 -16.72
C GLY A 35 -29.02 -30.67 -16.04
N ARG A 36 -28.04 -31.58 -15.92
CA ARG A 36 -26.69 -31.26 -15.39
C ARG A 36 -25.97 -30.26 -16.31
N LEU A 37 -25.95 -30.48 -17.63
CA LEU A 37 -25.37 -29.54 -18.58
C LEU A 37 -25.96 -28.12 -18.42
N SER A 38 -27.30 -28.03 -18.28
CA SER A 38 -27.98 -26.75 -18.10
C SER A 38 -27.54 -26.02 -16.83
N ASN A 39 -27.18 -26.72 -15.74
CA ASN A 39 -26.71 -26.17 -14.51
C ASN A 39 -25.20 -25.83 -14.51
N GLU A 40 -24.39 -26.57 -15.24
CA GLU A 40 -22.95 -26.40 -15.30
C GLU A 40 -22.48 -25.32 -16.30
N LEU A 41 -23.25 -25.09 -17.38
CA LEU A 41 -22.92 -24.05 -18.36
C LEU A 41 -22.82 -22.61 -17.76
N PRO A 42 -23.71 -22.16 -16.82
CA PRO A 42 -23.53 -20.88 -16.17
C PRO A 42 -22.28 -20.81 -15.31
N LEU A 43 -21.90 -21.94 -14.69
CA LEU A 43 -20.70 -22.02 -13.85
C LEU A 43 -19.41 -21.80 -14.71
N LEU A 44 -19.35 -22.42 -15.88
CA LEU A 44 -18.25 -22.19 -16.83
C LEU A 44 -18.18 -20.73 -17.30
N LYS A 45 -19.33 -20.08 -17.51
CA LYS A 45 -19.36 -18.65 -17.84
C LYS A 45 -18.88 -17.75 -16.72
N SER A 46 -19.06 -18.16 -15.46
CA SER A 46 -18.59 -17.38 -14.29
C SER A 46 -17.07 -17.42 -14.10
N ILE A 47 -16.37 -18.38 -14.73
CA ILE A 47 -14.92 -18.50 -14.67
C ILE A 47 -14.23 -17.44 -15.56
N LYS A 48 -14.84 -17.02 -16.67
CA LYS A 48 -14.26 -16.04 -17.60
C LYS A 48 -13.75 -14.75 -16.95
N PRO A 49 -14.49 -14.08 -16.03
CA PRO A 49 -13.99 -12.88 -15.37
C PRO A 49 -12.77 -13.15 -14.49
N VAL A 50 -12.68 -14.36 -13.92
CA VAL A 50 -11.52 -14.77 -13.10
C VAL A 50 -10.31 -15.03 -13.99
N GLU A 51 -10.49 -15.74 -15.09
CA GLU A 51 -9.47 -15.99 -16.10
C GLU A 51 -8.90 -14.66 -16.65
N GLN A 52 -9.75 -13.71 -17.01
CA GLN A 52 -9.33 -12.39 -17.48
C GLN A 52 -8.52 -11.62 -16.42
N LYS A 53 -8.88 -11.74 -15.13
CA LYS A 53 -8.09 -11.16 -14.05
C LYS A 53 -6.73 -11.84 -13.95
N ILE A 54 -6.68 -13.16 -13.98
CA ILE A 54 -5.43 -13.92 -13.88
C ILE A 54 -4.52 -13.60 -15.10
N GLU A 55 -5.06 -13.56 -16.31
CA GLU A 55 -4.31 -13.19 -17.51
C GLU A 55 -3.71 -11.78 -17.41
N LYS A 56 -4.46 -10.84 -16.82
CA LYS A 56 -3.94 -9.48 -16.58
C LYS A 56 -2.70 -9.48 -15.69
N TYR A 57 -2.64 -10.35 -14.67
CA TYR A 57 -1.49 -10.48 -13.79
C TYR A 57 -0.32 -11.26 -14.44
N ILE A 58 -0.61 -12.30 -15.24
CA ILE A 58 0.43 -13.09 -15.92
C ILE A 58 1.11 -12.26 -17.03
N LYS A 59 0.35 -11.46 -17.79
CA LYS A 59 0.91 -10.60 -18.86
C LYS A 59 1.81 -9.48 -18.37
N ILE A 60 1.86 -9.21 -17.04
CA ILE A 60 2.77 -8.21 -16.46
C ILE A 60 4.24 -8.63 -16.64
N ASP A 61 4.55 -9.91 -16.63
CA ASP A 61 5.94 -10.41 -16.76
C ASP A 61 6.59 -10.08 -18.12
N ASP A 62 5.82 -10.00 -19.20
CA ASP A 62 6.36 -9.69 -20.55
C ASP A 62 6.76 -8.20 -20.72
N VAL A 63 6.21 -7.31 -19.92
CA VAL A 63 6.51 -5.87 -19.97
C VAL A 63 7.81 -5.52 -19.23
N ILE A 64 8.31 -6.40 -18.37
CA ILE A 64 9.50 -6.16 -17.51
C ILE A 64 10.81 -6.29 -18.32
N GLN A 65 10.83 -6.99 -19.44
CA GLN A 65 12.07 -7.39 -20.15
C GLN A 65 12.93 -6.24 -20.72
N ASN A 66 12.42 -4.99 -20.77
CA ASN A 66 13.17 -3.84 -21.30
C ASN A 66 13.31 -2.66 -20.32
N LYS A 67 12.99 -2.84 -19.02
CA LYS A 67 13.07 -1.76 -18.04
C LYS A 67 14.49 -1.59 -17.48
N LYS A 68 14.86 -0.34 -17.17
CA LYS A 68 16.16 -0.01 -16.62
C LYS A 68 16.20 -0.28 -15.12
N CYS A 69 17.22 -1.01 -14.64
CA CYS A 69 17.49 -1.13 -13.21
C CYS A 69 18.27 0.08 -12.72
N ILE A 70 17.89 0.63 -11.56
CA ILE A 70 18.64 1.69 -10.87
C ILE A 70 19.31 1.10 -9.61
N LYS A 71 20.50 1.59 -9.29
CA LYS A 71 21.27 1.16 -8.11
C LYS A 71 21.09 2.07 -6.92
N SER A 72 20.77 3.34 -7.17
CA SER A 72 20.59 4.38 -6.14
C SER A 72 19.59 5.42 -6.63
N ILE A 73 19.00 6.17 -5.68
CA ILE A 73 18.09 7.28 -5.97
C ILE A 73 18.81 8.57 -5.62
N GLU A 74 19.24 9.30 -6.68
CA GLU A 74 19.93 10.59 -6.53
C GLU A 74 18.96 11.78 -6.53
N LYS A 75 17.89 11.67 -7.34
CA LYS A 75 16.83 12.67 -7.41
C LYS A 75 15.51 12.08 -7.92
N ILE A 76 14.41 12.73 -7.51
CA ILE A 76 13.05 12.45 -7.99
C ILE A 76 12.48 13.77 -8.48
N THR A 77 12.07 13.83 -9.75
CA THR A 77 11.60 15.06 -10.39
C THR A 77 10.18 14.91 -10.89
N PHE A 78 9.30 15.75 -10.42
CA PHE A 78 7.97 16.00 -10.98
C PHE A 78 8.08 17.14 -11.98
N ASN A 79 7.52 16.97 -13.17
CA ASN A 79 7.57 17.96 -14.24
C ASN A 79 6.18 18.18 -14.84
N HIS A 80 5.53 19.28 -14.48
CA HIS A 80 4.19 19.63 -14.91
C HIS A 80 3.21 18.46 -14.78
N LEU A 81 3.21 17.78 -13.60
CA LEU A 81 2.41 16.60 -13.38
C LEU A 81 1.00 16.94 -12.91
N TYR A 82 0.01 16.32 -13.58
CA TYR A 82 -1.42 16.38 -13.25
C TYR A 82 -1.91 14.96 -12.96
N PHE A 83 -2.73 14.79 -11.93
CA PHE A 83 -3.24 13.48 -11.55
C PHE A 83 -4.66 13.52 -11.00
N SER A 84 -5.46 12.53 -11.40
CA SER A 84 -6.82 12.26 -10.90
C SER A 84 -6.98 10.78 -10.56
N TYR A 85 -7.68 10.46 -9.48
CA TYR A 85 -8.08 9.07 -9.19
C TYR A 85 -9.19 8.62 -10.15
N ASP A 86 -10.14 9.51 -10.43
CA ASP A 86 -11.27 9.33 -11.33
C ASP A 86 -11.31 10.50 -12.33
N GLU A 87 -11.96 10.31 -13.46
CA GLU A 87 -12.03 11.33 -14.54
C GLU A 87 -12.63 12.68 -14.09
N ASN A 88 -13.35 12.71 -12.98
CA ASN A 88 -14.15 13.89 -12.57
C ASN A 88 -13.48 14.79 -11.53
N LYS A 89 -12.35 14.38 -10.91
CA LYS A 89 -11.73 15.18 -9.85
C LYS A 89 -10.21 15.08 -9.90
N GLU A 90 -9.62 16.15 -10.41
CA GLU A 90 -8.18 16.34 -10.36
C GLU A 90 -7.72 16.61 -8.92
N ILE A 91 -6.65 15.91 -8.51
CA ILE A 91 -6.10 15.97 -7.15
C ILE A 91 -4.75 16.67 -7.14
N ILE A 92 -3.94 16.49 -8.17
CA ILE A 92 -2.65 17.16 -8.34
C ILE A 92 -2.74 18.03 -9.60
N HIS A 93 -2.32 19.28 -9.48
CA HIS A 93 -2.40 20.29 -10.53
C HIS A 93 -1.02 20.89 -10.76
N ASP A 94 -0.44 20.70 -11.94
CA ASP A 94 0.81 21.33 -12.38
C ASP A 94 1.96 21.20 -11.35
N LEU A 95 2.14 20.00 -10.82
CA LEU A 95 3.17 19.72 -9.83
C LEU A 95 4.54 19.71 -10.52
N SER A 96 5.40 20.67 -10.16
CA SER A 96 6.79 20.74 -10.61
C SER A 96 7.70 20.93 -9.40
N TYR A 97 8.49 19.89 -9.09
CA TYR A 97 9.43 19.90 -7.96
C TYR A 97 10.48 18.79 -8.08
N THR A 98 11.66 19.00 -7.47
CA THR A 98 12.74 18.01 -7.45
C THR A 98 13.19 17.73 -6.02
N PHE A 99 13.05 16.49 -5.59
CA PHE A 99 13.65 15.97 -4.36
C PHE A 99 15.07 15.49 -4.63
N LEU A 100 16.03 15.92 -3.82
CA LEU A 100 17.45 15.57 -3.97
C LEU A 100 17.89 14.59 -2.87
N LYS A 101 18.87 13.75 -3.19
CA LYS A 101 19.48 12.80 -2.26
C LYS A 101 20.03 13.49 -1.01
N ASN A 102 20.00 12.76 0.11
CA ASN A 102 20.51 13.19 1.42
C ASN A 102 19.88 14.47 1.97
N LYS A 103 18.69 14.84 1.48
CA LYS A 103 17.90 15.93 2.03
C LYS A 103 16.62 15.42 2.70
N LYS A 104 16.14 16.16 3.68
CA LYS A 104 14.94 15.90 4.45
C LYS A 104 13.84 16.87 4.08
N TYR A 105 12.72 16.34 3.63
CA TYR A 105 11.57 17.09 3.15
C TYR A 105 10.34 16.82 4.00
N ALA A 106 9.68 17.89 4.45
CA ALA A 106 8.34 17.80 5.02
C ALA A 106 7.30 18.21 3.97
N ILE A 107 6.21 17.48 3.84
CA ILE A 107 5.04 17.87 3.05
C ILE A 107 3.91 18.16 4.03
N VAL A 108 3.49 19.42 4.08
CA VAL A 108 2.45 19.90 4.99
C VAL A 108 1.28 20.51 4.20
N GLY A 109 0.11 20.60 4.81
CA GLY A 109 -1.09 21.15 4.19
C GLY A 109 -2.37 20.57 4.77
N ASN A 110 -3.51 21.10 4.41
CA ASN A 110 -4.81 20.64 4.88
C ASN A 110 -5.10 19.20 4.47
N SER A 111 -6.03 18.54 5.20
CA SER A 111 -6.51 17.21 4.79
C SER A 111 -7.10 17.27 3.38
N GLY A 112 -6.81 16.26 2.56
CA GLY A 112 -7.27 16.21 1.16
C GLY A 112 -6.51 17.10 0.17
N SER A 113 -5.41 17.78 0.58
CA SER A 113 -4.62 18.62 -0.34
C SER A 113 -3.77 17.84 -1.35
N GLY A 114 -3.69 16.51 -1.27
CA GLY A 114 -2.92 15.66 -2.18
C GLY A 114 -1.59 15.13 -1.64
N LYS A 115 -1.26 15.34 -0.35
CA LYS A 115 0.03 14.94 0.26
C LYS A 115 0.35 13.46 0.07
N SER A 116 -0.53 12.55 0.52
CA SER A 116 -0.33 11.11 0.36
C SER A 116 -0.39 10.66 -1.10
N THR A 117 -1.04 11.45 -1.97
CA THR A 117 -1.06 11.20 -3.41
C THR A 117 0.32 11.37 -4.04
N ILE A 118 1.09 12.40 -3.62
CA ILE A 118 2.48 12.59 -4.06
C ILE A 118 3.33 11.35 -3.69
N LEU A 119 3.19 10.85 -2.46
CA LEU A 119 3.91 9.64 -2.04
C LEU A 119 3.52 8.41 -2.87
N LYS A 120 2.23 8.23 -3.16
CA LYS A 120 1.74 7.12 -3.99
C LYS A 120 2.23 7.20 -5.44
N LEU A 121 2.39 8.40 -5.99
CA LEU A 121 2.98 8.61 -7.31
C LEU A 121 4.48 8.25 -7.31
N ILE A 122 5.26 8.67 -6.31
CA ILE A 122 6.67 8.29 -6.14
C ILE A 122 6.81 6.76 -6.07
N LEU A 123 5.86 6.08 -5.43
CA LEU A 123 5.82 4.62 -5.33
C LEU A 123 5.27 3.94 -6.60
N ASN A 124 4.93 4.72 -7.63
CA ASN A 124 4.34 4.24 -8.88
C ASN A 124 3.10 3.35 -8.69
N TYR A 125 2.25 3.70 -7.71
CA TYR A 125 0.96 3.01 -7.52
C TYR A 125 -0.05 3.39 -8.61
N TYR A 126 0.21 4.47 -9.32
CA TYR A 126 -0.60 5.01 -10.41
C TYR A 126 0.30 5.45 -11.55
N ASP A 127 -0.05 5.06 -12.77
CA ASP A 127 0.61 5.39 -14.02
C ASP A 127 -0.24 6.29 -14.94
N ASN A 128 -1.50 6.56 -14.55
CA ASN A 128 -2.49 7.35 -15.28
C ASN A 128 -2.40 8.86 -14.96
N TYR A 129 -1.21 9.45 -15.02
CA TYR A 129 -0.99 10.88 -14.87
C TYR A 129 -0.58 11.55 -16.19
N GLN A 130 -0.76 12.87 -16.29
CA GLN A 130 -0.21 13.68 -17.36
C GLN A 130 1.05 14.42 -16.88
N GLY A 131 1.94 14.80 -17.79
CA GLY A 131 3.25 15.36 -17.44
C GLY A 131 4.31 14.31 -17.26
N GLY A 132 5.29 14.53 -16.38
CA GLY A 132 6.41 13.63 -16.20
C GLY A 132 6.78 13.38 -14.74
N LEU A 133 7.17 12.13 -14.44
CA LEU A 133 7.79 11.72 -13.17
C LEU A 133 9.07 10.95 -13.47
N TYR A 134 10.18 11.45 -12.97
CA TYR A 134 11.49 10.93 -13.29
C TYR A 134 12.26 10.56 -12.01
N ILE A 135 13.01 9.47 -12.08
CA ILE A 135 14.02 9.11 -11.08
C ILE A 135 15.38 9.11 -11.81
N ASN A 136 16.35 9.90 -11.33
CA ASN A 136 17.66 10.05 -11.97
C ASN A 136 17.56 10.41 -13.46
N ASP A 137 16.62 11.30 -13.84
CA ASP A 137 16.32 11.68 -15.23
C ASP A 137 15.76 10.56 -16.12
N ILE A 138 15.40 9.42 -15.57
CA ILE A 138 14.75 8.32 -16.28
C ILE A 138 13.26 8.36 -15.93
N ASP A 139 12.39 8.29 -16.94
CA ASP A 139 10.94 8.18 -16.71
C ASP A 139 10.65 6.95 -15.84
N ILE A 140 9.87 7.14 -14.77
CA ILE A 140 9.57 6.08 -13.80
C ILE A 140 8.94 4.85 -14.45
N ASN A 141 8.18 5.02 -15.54
CA ASN A 141 7.55 3.94 -16.29
C ASN A 141 8.57 3.08 -17.06
N MET A 142 9.78 3.60 -17.30
CA MET A 142 10.88 2.90 -17.95
C MET A 142 11.84 2.23 -16.96
N ILE A 143 11.56 2.32 -15.65
CA ILE A 143 12.39 1.73 -14.60
C ILE A 143 11.75 0.43 -14.10
N ASP A 144 12.59 -0.58 -13.83
CA ASP A 144 12.16 -1.76 -13.10
C ASP A 144 11.85 -1.39 -11.65
N MET A 145 10.58 -1.49 -11.27
CA MET A 145 10.09 -1.12 -9.95
C MET A 145 10.72 -1.97 -8.83
N THR A 146 11.16 -3.19 -9.11
CA THR A 146 11.86 -4.02 -8.11
C THR A 146 13.16 -3.37 -7.68
N SER A 147 13.88 -2.72 -8.63
CA SER A 147 15.09 -1.96 -8.34
C SER A 147 14.82 -0.69 -7.53
N ILE A 148 13.66 -0.04 -7.73
CA ILE A 148 13.23 1.12 -6.94
C ILE A 148 12.86 0.68 -5.52
N TYR A 149 12.01 -0.35 -5.36
CA TYR A 149 11.55 -0.80 -4.05
C TYR A 149 12.67 -1.38 -3.17
N SER A 150 13.76 -1.86 -3.76
CA SER A 150 14.96 -2.24 -3.00
C SER A 150 15.67 -1.04 -2.36
N ASN A 151 15.50 0.17 -2.93
CA ASN A 151 16.12 1.42 -2.47
C ASN A 151 15.17 2.34 -1.69
N ILE A 152 13.92 1.92 -1.48
CA ILE A 152 12.90 2.68 -0.74
C ILE A 152 12.40 1.89 0.46
N SER A 153 12.17 2.57 1.56
CA SER A 153 11.37 2.03 2.67
C SER A 153 10.25 3.00 3.04
N VAL A 154 9.07 2.44 3.31
CA VAL A 154 7.85 3.21 3.53
C VAL A 154 7.24 2.86 4.87
N VAL A 155 6.86 3.87 5.65
CA VAL A 155 5.97 3.73 6.80
C VAL A 155 4.61 4.26 6.40
N HIS A 156 3.65 3.36 6.28
CA HIS A 156 2.25 3.70 6.03
C HIS A 156 1.51 3.95 7.35
N GLN A 157 0.50 4.78 7.30
CA GLN A 157 -0.39 5.05 8.45
C GLN A 157 -0.99 3.75 9.01
N ASN A 158 -1.36 2.79 8.15
CA ASN A 158 -1.89 1.49 8.52
C ASN A 158 -0.98 0.38 7.99
N ALA A 159 0.00 -0.02 8.78
CA ALA A 159 0.90 -1.11 8.40
C ALA A 159 0.27 -2.48 8.69
N PRO A 160 0.34 -3.44 7.75
CA PRO A 160 -0.16 -4.78 7.97
C PRO A 160 0.69 -5.49 9.05
N ILE A 161 0.01 -6.22 9.95
CA ILE A 161 0.62 -7.08 10.96
C ILE A 161 0.32 -8.53 10.58
N LEU A 162 1.38 -9.34 10.52
CA LEU A 162 1.30 -10.75 10.21
C LEU A 162 0.90 -11.55 11.47
N ASN A 163 0.16 -12.63 11.27
CA ASN A 163 -0.10 -13.61 12.34
C ASN A 163 1.14 -14.47 12.56
N ASP A 164 2.15 -13.93 13.23
CA ASP A 164 3.46 -14.57 13.43
C ASP A 164 4.19 -13.91 14.61
N SER A 165 5.40 -14.37 14.92
CA SER A 165 6.24 -13.81 15.96
C SER A 165 6.52 -12.31 15.74
N LEU A 166 6.80 -11.59 16.82
CA LEU A 166 7.23 -10.19 16.73
C LEU A 166 8.49 -10.05 15.88
N LYS A 167 9.44 -11.00 16.01
CA LYS A 167 10.65 -11.05 15.17
C LYS A 167 10.29 -11.09 13.69
N ASN A 168 9.45 -12.03 13.26
CA ASN A 168 9.05 -12.18 11.87
C ASN A 168 8.25 -10.98 11.37
N ASN A 169 7.46 -10.37 12.24
CA ASN A 169 6.78 -9.10 11.94
C ASN A 169 7.74 -7.95 11.67
N ILE A 170 8.89 -7.89 12.33
CA ILE A 170 9.89 -6.82 12.13
C ILE A 170 10.81 -7.15 10.96
N THR A 171 11.26 -8.40 10.82
CA THR A 171 12.28 -8.79 9.85
C THR A 171 11.71 -9.18 8.48
N TYR A 172 10.42 -9.47 8.37
CA TYR A 172 9.79 -10.08 7.20
C TYR A 172 10.56 -11.33 6.71
N TYR A 173 10.90 -12.21 7.67
CA TYR A 173 11.62 -13.46 7.45
C TYR A 173 13.06 -13.28 6.91
N ASN A 174 13.57 -12.05 6.82
CA ASN A 174 14.97 -11.86 6.49
C ASN A 174 15.85 -12.16 7.71
N ASN A 175 17.06 -12.62 7.44
CA ASN A 175 17.99 -13.00 8.49
C ASN A 175 18.77 -11.78 8.99
N TYR A 176 18.35 -11.24 10.13
CA TYR A 176 19.04 -10.16 10.83
C TYR A 176 19.51 -10.68 12.20
N PRO A 177 20.70 -10.26 12.68
CA PRO A 177 21.14 -10.54 14.05
C PRO A 177 20.15 -9.93 15.06
N ASP A 178 19.85 -10.65 16.14
CA ASP A 178 18.92 -10.18 17.18
C ASP A 178 19.33 -8.82 17.76
N SER A 179 20.64 -8.57 17.86
CA SER A 179 21.16 -7.26 18.29
C SER A 179 20.71 -6.09 17.42
N GLN A 180 20.60 -6.30 16.09
CA GLN A 180 20.06 -5.29 15.19
C GLN A 180 18.55 -5.12 15.38
N VAL A 181 17.82 -6.21 15.56
CA VAL A 181 16.37 -6.17 15.81
C VAL A 181 16.08 -5.41 17.11
N TYR A 182 16.80 -5.70 18.19
CA TYR A 182 16.63 -4.97 19.45
C TYR A 182 16.99 -3.49 19.33
N ARG A 183 18.05 -3.15 18.58
CA ARG A 183 18.43 -1.75 18.31
C ARG A 183 17.30 -0.99 17.64
N VAL A 184 16.79 -1.49 16.50
CA VAL A 184 15.72 -0.78 15.77
C VAL A 184 14.41 -0.74 16.56
N MET A 185 14.15 -1.72 17.41
CA MET A 185 13.01 -1.69 18.33
C MET A 185 13.14 -0.57 19.34
N LYS A 186 14.34 -0.35 19.89
CA LYS A 186 14.61 0.77 20.79
C LYS A 186 14.42 2.10 20.06
N ASP A 187 15.00 2.25 18.87
CA ASP A 187 14.90 3.46 18.04
C ASP A 187 13.44 3.76 17.61
N ALA A 188 12.61 2.70 17.50
CA ALA A 188 11.16 2.81 17.24
C ALA A 188 10.30 2.99 18.52
N GLY A 189 10.89 3.12 19.70
CA GLY A 189 10.16 3.27 20.96
C GLY A 189 9.44 2.01 21.46
N LEU A 190 9.88 0.80 21.08
CA LEU A 190 9.29 -0.49 21.47
C LEU A 190 9.98 -1.14 22.69
N GLU A 191 10.93 -0.46 23.36
CA GLU A 191 11.71 -1.06 24.44
C GLU A 191 10.85 -1.54 25.63
N ASN A 192 9.87 -0.75 26.05
CA ASN A 192 8.97 -1.14 27.13
C ASN A 192 7.99 -2.22 26.68
N PHE A 193 7.54 -2.18 25.43
CA PHE A 193 6.66 -3.19 24.87
C PHE A 193 7.31 -4.57 24.90
N ILE A 194 8.53 -4.73 24.37
CA ILE A 194 9.20 -6.05 24.36
C ILE A 194 9.47 -6.57 25.77
N LYS A 195 9.79 -5.70 26.73
CA LYS A 195 9.98 -6.10 28.13
C LYS A 195 8.70 -6.64 28.79
N SER A 196 7.53 -6.23 28.32
CA SER A 196 6.24 -6.71 28.79
C SER A 196 5.80 -8.04 28.19
N LEU A 197 6.45 -8.49 27.08
CA LEU A 197 6.07 -9.69 26.37
C LEU A 197 6.69 -10.94 27.02
N PRO A 198 5.90 -12.02 27.27
CA PRO A 198 6.38 -13.20 27.99
C PRO A 198 7.49 -13.96 27.27
N ASN A 199 7.46 -13.98 25.93
CA ASN A 199 8.42 -14.68 25.08
C ASN A 199 9.31 -13.72 24.27
N GLY A 200 9.36 -12.43 24.63
CA GLY A 200 10.18 -11.43 23.92
C GLY A 200 9.90 -11.41 22.41
N LEU A 201 10.95 -11.55 21.59
CA LEU A 201 10.84 -11.53 20.12
C LEU A 201 10.02 -12.70 19.54
N ASP A 202 9.92 -13.83 20.24
CA ASP A 202 9.17 -15.00 19.78
C ASP A 202 7.67 -14.93 20.15
N THR A 203 7.24 -13.87 20.80
CA THR A 203 5.81 -13.65 21.10
C THR A 203 5.01 -13.51 19.81
N VAL A 204 3.96 -14.35 19.67
CA VAL A 204 3.07 -14.32 18.51
C VAL A 204 2.13 -13.13 18.58
N ILE A 205 2.12 -12.34 17.51
CA ILE A 205 1.15 -11.27 17.27
C ILE A 205 0.01 -11.87 16.45
N ASN A 206 -1.21 -11.72 16.93
CA ASN A 206 -2.38 -12.28 16.26
C ASN A 206 -2.70 -11.57 14.94
N GLU A 207 -3.55 -12.16 14.13
CA GLU A 207 -3.98 -11.63 12.84
C GLU A 207 -4.45 -10.15 12.98
N ASN A 208 -3.93 -9.31 12.09
CA ASN A 208 -4.14 -7.86 12.12
C ASN A 208 -3.71 -7.17 13.43
N GLY A 209 -2.92 -7.84 14.28
CA GLY A 209 -2.44 -7.28 15.54
C GLY A 209 -3.55 -7.01 16.55
N ASN A 210 -4.57 -7.86 16.63
CA ASN A 210 -5.70 -7.65 17.56
C ASN A 210 -5.30 -7.67 19.04
N ASN A 211 -4.13 -8.19 19.36
CA ASN A 211 -3.56 -8.26 20.70
C ASN A 211 -2.56 -7.13 21.01
N ILE A 212 -2.43 -6.15 20.14
CA ILE A 212 -1.52 -5.00 20.32
C ILE A 212 -2.23 -3.69 19.97
N SER A 213 -1.81 -2.58 20.58
CA SER A 213 -2.35 -1.24 20.35
C SER A 213 -2.00 -0.69 18.96
N GLY A 214 -2.75 0.32 18.48
CA GLY A 214 -2.45 1.01 17.23
C GLY A 214 -1.07 1.65 17.22
N GLY A 215 -0.63 2.22 18.34
CA GLY A 215 0.70 2.78 18.49
C GLY A 215 1.82 1.72 18.40
N GLU A 216 1.63 0.52 18.96
CA GLU A 216 2.58 -0.58 18.84
C GLU A 216 2.69 -1.08 17.40
N LYS A 217 1.57 -1.23 16.69
CA LYS A 217 1.56 -1.57 15.24
C LYS A 217 2.38 -0.58 14.43
N GLN A 218 2.18 0.71 14.69
CA GLN A 218 2.89 1.77 14.01
C GLN A 218 4.40 1.73 14.30
N ARG A 219 4.79 1.55 15.56
CA ARG A 219 6.20 1.39 15.95
C ARG A 219 6.85 0.12 15.37
N ILE A 220 6.11 -0.99 15.24
CA ILE A 220 6.59 -2.19 14.54
C ILE A 220 6.89 -1.86 13.07
N SER A 221 6.03 -1.10 12.40
CA SER A 221 6.27 -0.65 11.02
C SER A 221 7.53 0.23 10.90
N ILE A 222 7.74 1.11 11.87
CA ILE A 222 8.95 1.92 11.96
C ILE A 222 10.19 1.05 12.14
N ALA A 223 10.17 0.07 13.07
CA ALA A 223 11.26 -0.86 13.27
C ALA A 223 11.61 -1.66 12.00
N ARG A 224 10.60 -2.13 11.24
CA ARG A 224 10.79 -2.76 9.93
C ARG A 224 11.57 -1.89 8.95
N MET A 225 11.18 -0.61 8.90
CA MET A 225 11.82 0.34 8.00
C MET A 225 13.28 0.59 8.40
N LEU A 226 13.56 0.77 9.69
CA LEU A 226 14.92 1.04 10.19
C LEU A 226 15.89 -0.13 9.96
N LEU A 227 15.39 -1.37 9.81
CA LEU A 227 16.21 -2.53 9.45
C LEU A 227 16.75 -2.47 8.03
N LYS A 228 16.03 -1.80 7.11
CA LYS A 228 16.43 -1.74 5.71
C LYS A 228 17.48 -0.66 5.50
N ASN A 229 18.56 -1.02 4.82
CA ASN A 229 19.55 -0.03 4.35
C ASN A 229 19.12 0.47 2.97
N VAL A 230 18.40 1.59 2.92
CA VAL A 230 17.83 2.18 1.70
C VAL A 230 18.26 3.62 1.52
N ASP A 231 18.14 4.14 0.29
CA ASP A 231 18.48 5.54 -0.04
C ASP A 231 17.36 6.52 0.33
N LEU A 232 16.09 6.07 0.23
CA LEU A 232 14.91 6.92 0.42
C LEU A 232 13.97 6.35 1.48
N LEU A 233 13.66 7.18 2.46
CA LEU A 233 12.68 6.93 3.51
C LEU A 233 11.43 7.76 3.23
N ILE A 234 10.28 7.10 3.15
CA ILE A 234 8.98 7.74 2.94
C ILE A 234 8.11 7.51 4.17
N TYR A 235 7.57 8.59 4.71
CA TYR A 235 6.71 8.58 5.88
C TYR A 235 5.36 9.22 5.57
N ASP A 236 4.28 8.45 5.70
CA ASP A 236 2.90 8.97 5.60
C ASP A 236 2.30 9.01 7.01
N GLU A 237 2.45 10.15 7.68
CA GLU A 237 2.00 10.39 9.05
C GLU A 237 2.49 9.32 10.05
N PRO A 238 3.82 9.13 10.21
CA PRO A 238 4.40 7.97 10.90
C PRO A 238 4.09 7.89 12.39
N THR A 239 3.56 8.94 12.99
CA THR A 239 3.32 9.07 14.44
C THR A 239 1.90 9.47 14.80
N SER A 240 0.95 9.39 13.85
CA SER A 240 -0.44 9.82 14.03
C SER A 240 -1.17 9.11 15.19
N ASN A 241 -0.78 7.88 15.54
CA ASN A 241 -1.37 7.06 16.60
C ASN A 241 -0.53 7.04 17.89
N LEU A 242 0.47 7.92 18.03
CA LEU A 242 1.35 7.99 19.18
C LEU A 242 1.01 9.22 20.04
N ASP A 243 1.26 9.11 21.33
CA ASP A 243 1.25 10.29 22.22
C ASP A 243 2.38 11.27 21.83
N ASN A 244 2.24 12.52 22.22
CA ASN A 244 3.14 13.60 21.81
C ASN A 244 4.60 13.38 22.20
N ILE A 245 4.87 12.76 23.37
CA ILE A 245 6.23 12.54 23.87
C ILE A 245 6.89 11.45 23.03
N THR A 246 6.25 10.29 22.94
CA THR A 246 6.75 9.16 22.14
C THR A 246 6.89 9.54 20.65
N ALA A 247 5.93 10.28 20.10
CA ALA A 247 5.99 10.75 18.72
C ALA A 247 7.22 11.61 18.45
N LYS A 248 7.54 12.56 19.37
CA LYS A 248 8.70 13.43 19.22
C LYS A 248 10.03 12.66 19.30
N GLU A 249 10.14 11.69 20.19
CA GLU A 249 11.32 10.84 20.30
C GLU A 249 11.54 10.02 19.02
N VAL A 250 10.49 9.36 18.55
CA VAL A 250 10.52 8.55 17.34
C VAL A 250 10.86 9.39 16.11
N GLU A 251 10.18 10.52 15.89
CA GLU A 251 10.45 11.42 14.75
C GLU A 251 11.89 11.97 14.78
N THR A 252 12.42 12.20 15.97
CA THR A 252 13.82 12.60 16.15
C THR A 252 14.75 11.52 15.59
N HIS A 253 14.57 10.26 15.99
CA HIS A 253 15.37 9.15 15.49
C HIS A 253 15.21 8.93 13.97
N LEU A 254 13.98 9.06 13.44
CA LEU A 254 13.71 8.92 12.02
C LEU A 254 14.46 9.96 11.17
N LEU A 255 14.60 11.17 11.69
CA LEU A 255 15.27 12.29 10.99
C LEU A 255 16.76 12.37 11.26
N ASP A 256 17.31 11.65 12.24
CA ASP A 256 18.76 11.65 12.52
C ASP A 256 19.54 10.76 11.53
N GLU A 257 18.87 9.86 10.79
CA GLU A 257 19.48 9.07 9.73
C GLU A 257 20.00 9.97 8.60
N ASN A 258 21.22 9.70 8.12
CA ASN A 258 21.82 10.46 7.00
C ASN A 258 21.35 9.91 5.64
N LYS A 259 20.04 9.98 5.41
CA LYS A 259 19.33 9.46 4.23
C LYS A 259 18.38 10.50 3.68
N THR A 260 17.95 10.31 2.45
CA THR A 260 16.85 11.10 1.90
C THR A 260 15.56 10.74 2.63
N CYS A 261 14.83 11.75 3.09
CA CYS A 261 13.57 11.57 3.80
C CYS A 261 12.48 12.45 3.18
N ILE A 262 11.32 11.86 2.90
CA ILE A 262 10.10 12.59 2.52
C ILE A 262 9.02 12.22 3.53
N MET A 263 8.60 13.18 4.35
CA MET A 263 7.63 12.98 5.42
C MET A 263 6.38 13.83 5.20
N VAL A 264 5.23 13.19 5.10
CA VAL A 264 3.94 13.86 5.27
C VAL A 264 3.64 13.95 6.75
N THR A 265 3.39 15.17 7.25
CA THR A 265 3.08 15.38 8.65
C THR A 265 2.05 16.50 8.85
N HIS A 266 1.21 16.33 9.87
CA HIS A 266 0.32 17.37 10.40
C HIS A 266 0.91 18.06 11.64
N ARG A 267 2.04 17.57 12.13
CA ARG A 267 2.72 18.16 13.29
C ARG A 267 3.60 19.33 12.84
N LEU A 268 3.28 20.49 13.36
CA LEU A 268 3.95 21.75 12.98
C LEU A 268 4.79 22.29 14.14
N ASP A 269 5.29 21.42 15.03
CA ASP A 269 6.17 21.90 16.12
C ASP A 269 7.54 22.36 15.57
N LYS A 270 8.05 23.43 16.18
CA LYS A 270 9.25 24.12 15.72
C LYS A 270 10.51 23.25 15.74
N GLU A 271 10.65 22.36 16.74
CA GLU A 271 11.83 21.52 16.87
C GLU A 271 11.89 20.47 15.79
N LEU A 272 10.73 19.85 15.48
CA LEU A 272 10.61 18.90 14.39
C LEU A 272 10.89 19.57 13.03
N LEU A 273 10.23 20.71 12.78
CA LEU A 273 10.32 21.40 11.49
C LEU A 273 11.72 21.95 11.20
N ASN A 274 12.51 22.28 12.21
CA ASN A 274 13.91 22.69 12.03
C ASN A 274 14.84 21.56 11.56
N LYS A 275 14.42 20.28 11.65
CA LYS A 275 15.20 19.14 11.17
C LYS A 275 15.07 18.92 9.66
N PHE A 276 14.11 19.55 9.02
CA PHE A 276 13.92 19.45 7.57
C PHE A 276 14.73 20.51 6.83
N ASP A 277 15.36 20.11 5.72
CA ASP A 277 16.04 21.03 4.81
C ASP A 277 15.03 21.90 4.06
N GLU A 278 13.90 21.31 3.64
CA GLU A 278 12.82 22.01 2.98
C GLU A 278 11.45 21.50 3.44
N ILE A 279 10.51 22.43 3.55
CA ILE A 279 9.10 22.20 3.85
C ILE A 279 8.30 22.60 2.63
N LEU A 280 7.50 21.70 2.09
CA LEU A 280 6.59 21.93 0.97
C LEU A 280 5.18 22.12 1.51
N VAL A 281 4.55 23.22 1.17
CA VAL A 281 3.17 23.54 1.55
C VAL A 281 2.26 23.23 0.38
N LEU A 282 1.45 22.19 0.56
CA LEU A 282 0.51 21.73 -0.47
C LEU A 282 -0.89 22.26 -0.18
N GLU A 283 -1.47 22.95 -1.14
CA GLU A 283 -2.85 23.44 -1.09
C GLU A 283 -3.56 23.15 -2.40
N ASN A 284 -4.71 22.46 -2.33
CA ASN A 284 -5.50 22.09 -3.50
C ASN A 284 -4.67 21.49 -4.65
N GLY A 285 -3.79 20.54 -4.34
CA GLY A 285 -2.98 19.84 -5.33
C GLY A 285 -1.79 20.60 -5.91
N ILE A 286 -1.52 21.82 -5.42
CA ILE A 286 -0.44 22.71 -5.91
C ILE A 286 0.55 22.96 -4.77
N ILE A 287 1.84 22.98 -5.07
CA ILE A 287 2.85 23.49 -4.14
C ILE A 287 2.77 25.02 -4.12
N LYS A 288 2.18 25.56 -3.06
CA LYS A 288 2.03 27.02 -2.88
C LYS A 288 3.31 27.71 -2.43
N GLU A 289 4.00 27.06 -1.52
CA GLU A 289 5.23 27.57 -0.92
C GLU A 289 6.19 26.42 -0.64
N TYR A 290 7.46 26.68 -0.71
CA TYR A 290 8.49 25.78 -0.23
C TYR A 290 9.71 26.55 0.26
N GLY A 291 10.49 25.92 1.14
CA GLY A 291 11.71 26.50 1.72
C GLY A 291 11.96 25.98 3.12
N ASN A 292 13.01 26.48 3.78
CA ASN A 292 13.27 26.16 5.16
C ASN A 292 12.29 26.88 6.12
N LEU A 293 12.19 26.40 7.35
CA LEU A 293 11.26 26.94 8.35
C LEU A 293 11.37 28.46 8.51
N LYS A 294 12.60 28.99 8.61
CA LYS A 294 12.85 30.43 8.79
C LYS A 294 12.26 31.25 7.65
N ASN A 295 12.57 30.87 6.41
CA ASN A 295 12.09 31.59 5.22
C ASN A 295 10.57 31.58 5.11
N LEU A 296 9.91 30.44 5.43
CA LEU A 296 8.47 30.31 5.38
C LEU A 296 7.77 31.14 6.47
N LEU A 297 8.34 31.21 7.66
CA LEU A 297 7.80 32.06 8.74
C LEU A 297 7.95 33.57 8.42
N GLU A 298 9.07 33.98 7.79
CA GLU A 298 9.31 35.36 7.38
C GLU A 298 8.37 35.82 6.26
N LYS A 299 8.02 34.91 5.33
CA LYS A 299 7.07 35.21 4.22
C LYS A 299 5.65 35.50 4.70
N LYS A 300 5.24 34.99 5.88
CA LYS A 300 3.90 35.12 6.46
C LYS A 300 2.77 34.70 5.50
N GLY A 301 3.02 33.67 4.69
CA GLY A 301 2.08 33.15 3.69
C GLY A 301 1.18 32.03 4.22
N THR A 302 0.82 31.08 3.33
CA THR A 302 -0.04 29.93 3.65
C THR A 302 0.57 29.07 4.77
N PHE A 303 1.89 28.84 4.74
CA PHE A 303 2.59 28.12 5.81
C PHE A 303 2.38 28.77 7.17
N TYR A 304 2.55 30.09 7.27
CA TYR A 304 2.42 30.82 8.53
C TYR A 304 1.00 30.69 9.13
N THR A 305 -0.01 30.68 8.26
CA THR A 305 -1.40 30.52 8.69
C THR A 305 -1.63 29.09 9.25
N LEU A 306 -1.11 28.05 8.58
CA LEU A 306 -1.16 26.67 9.06
C LEU A 306 -0.42 26.50 10.40
N TYR A 307 0.76 27.08 10.50
CA TYR A 307 1.62 27.01 11.70
C TYR A 307 0.94 27.63 12.93
N ARG A 308 0.34 28.81 12.79
CA ARG A 308 -0.39 29.47 13.89
C ARG A 308 -1.74 28.84 14.22
N GLY A 309 -2.38 28.20 13.27
CA GLY A 309 -3.64 27.47 13.51
C GLY A 309 -3.43 26.15 14.26
N GLY A 310 -2.19 25.67 14.37
CA GLY A 310 -1.80 24.50 15.14
C GLY A 310 -1.21 24.80 16.54
N GLU A 311 -0.97 26.06 16.85
CA GLU A 311 -0.63 26.55 18.21
C GLU A 311 -1.93 26.78 19.02
#